data_256735f063785cd7e6b2481289702f73
#
_entry.id   256735f063785cd7e6b2481289702f73
#
_cell.length_a   1.000
_cell.length_b   1.000
_cell.length_c   1.000
_cell.angle_alpha   90.00
_cell.angle_beta   90.00
_cell.angle_gamma   90.00
#
_symmetry.space_group_name_H-M   'P 1'
#
loop_
_entity.id
_entity.type
_entity.pdbx_description
1 polymer ?
#
loop_
_entity_poly.entity_id
_entity_poly.type
_entity_poly.pdbx_seq_one_letter_code
_entity_poly.pdbx_strand_id
1 'polypeptide(L)'
;MQGTEKSGGEQPDLEVPGDGRDAPAETAALLLGEREIALDLTGEPKVIAAGALCWRVRAEQLEVLLIHRPRYGDWSWPKGKLDSGETIPECAVREVMEEVGLEIRLGIALPETRYPVASGLKSVHYWAAHVSTAKPRPDGKEVDGVRWCSPEEAASLLTNPTDRLPLEALAVAHEAGDLDT
;
A
#
# COMPACT_ATOMS: atom_id res chain seq x y z
N MET A 1 32.29 -59.91 -2.01
CA MET A 1 32.13 -58.92 -0.90
C MET A 1 31.42 -57.72 -1.49
N GLN A 2 30.24 -57.46 -0.99
CA GLN A 2 29.28 -56.50 -1.51
C GLN A 2 29.58 -55.08 -0.96
N GLY A 3 29.65 -54.10 -1.82
CA GLY A 3 29.69 -52.69 -1.45
C GLY A 3 28.40 -52.02 -1.95
N THR A 4 27.59 -51.61 -1.00
CA THR A 4 26.32 -50.93 -1.21
C THR A 4 26.53 -49.45 -1.53
N GLU A 5 26.13 -49.04 -2.72
CA GLU A 5 25.96 -47.64 -3.09
C GLU A 5 24.77 -47.05 -2.33
N LYS A 6 25.01 -45.97 -1.60
CA LYS A 6 23.96 -45.07 -1.06
C LYS A 6 23.77 -43.92 -2.06
N SER A 7 22.69 -43.96 -2.79
CA SER A 7 22.18 -42.81 -3.53
C SER A 7 21.63 -41.75 -2.54
N GLY A 8 22.36 -40.66 -2.41
CA GLY A 8 21.86 -39.45 -1.78
C GLY A 8 20.91 -38.74 -2.74
N GLY A 9 19.60 -38.84 -2.50
CA GLY A 9 18.61 -38.02 -3.16
C GLY A 9 18.66 -36.62 -2.62
N GLU A 10 19.11 -35.68 -3.43
CA GLU A 10 18.99 -34.26 -3.22
C GLU A 10 17.51 -33.91 -3.35
N GLN A 11 16.86 -33.58 -2.25
CA GLN A 11 15.52 -32.97 -2.31
C GLN A 11 15.70 -31.55 -2.82
N PRO A 12 14.90 -31.11 -3.82
CA PRO A 12 14.90 -29.72 -4.18
C PRO A 12 14.36 -28.90 -3.00
N ASP A 13 15.10 -27.87 -2.62
CA ASP A 13 14.66 -26.82 -1.72
C ASP A 13 13.35 -26.23 -2.28
N LEU A 14 12.24 -26.57 -1.63
CA LEU A 14 10.98 -25.88 -1.82
C LEU A 14 11.19 -24.46 -1.29
N GLU A 15 11.44 -23.52 -2.20
CA GLU A 15 11.30 -22.10 -1.89
C GLU A 15 9.92 -21.89 -1.27
N VAL A 16 9.89 -21.61 0.01
CA VAL A 16 8.69 -21.20 0.72
C VAL A 16 8.27 -19.87 0.10
N PRO A 17 7.10 -19.79 -0.56
CA PRO A 17 6.64 -18.51 -1.10
C PRO A 17 6.60 -17.51 0.04
N GLY A 18 7.23 -16.37 -0.18
CA GLY A 18 7.41 -15.33 0.81
C GLY A 18 6.13 -15.10 1.59
N ASP A 19 6.31 -15.22 2.90
CA ASP A 19 5.39 -15.07 3.97
C ASP A 19 4.33 -13.98 3.67
N GLY A 20 3.10 -14.42 3.42
CA GLY A 20 1.94 -13.59 3.07
C GLY A 20 1.45 -12.66 4.19
N ARG A 21 2.31 -12.29 5.14
CA ARG A 21 1.99 -11.53 6.36
C ARG A 21 1.40 -10.14 6.11
N ASP A 22 1.48 -9.63 4.89
CA ASP A 22 0.99 -8.30 4.52
C ASP A 22 -0.06 -8.30 3.40
N ALA A 23 -0.61 -9.46 3.05
CA ALA A 23 -1.70 -9.54 2.08
C ALA A 23 -2.98 -8.90 2.64
N PRO A 24 -3.76 -8.17 1.81
CA PRO A 24 -5.05 -7.61 2.21
C PRO A 24 -6.03 -8.68 2.71
N ALA A 25 -7.04 -8.26 3.46
CA ALA A 25 -8.03 -9.13 4.12
C ALA A 25 -8.73 -10.13 3.18
N GLU A 26 -8.94 -9.78 1.92
CA GLU A 26 -9.54 -10.70 0.93
C GLU A 26 -8.67 -11.94 0.69
N THR A 27 -7.36 -11.78 0.68
CA THR A 27 -6.44 -12.91 0.56
C THR A 27 -6.40 -13.74 1.85
N ALA A 28 -6.53 -13.09 3.01
CA ALA A 28 -6.63 -13.76 4.30
C ALA A 28 -7.98 -14.50 4.47
N ALA A 29 -9.09 -13.96 3.96
CA ALA A 29 -10.41 -14.58 3.98
C ALA A 29 -10.46 -15.85 3.10
N LEU A 30 -9.81 -15.85 1.95
CA LEU A 30 -9.66 -17.02 1.08
C LEU A 30 -8.86 -18.16 1.75
N LEU A 31 -7.92 -17.82 2.63
CA LEU A 31 -7.11 -18.81 3.37
C LEU A 31 -7.81 -19.39 4.61
N LEU A 32 -8.84 -18.69 5.14
CA LEU A 32 -9.51 -19.09 6.40
C LEU A 32 -10.86 -19.79 6.22
N GLY A 33 -11.33 -19.97 4.99
CA GLY A 33 -12.62 -20.61 4.68
C GLY A 33 -13.79 -19.79 5.21
N GLU A 34 -14.91 -19.80 4.53
CA GLU A 34 -16.16 -19.05 4.74
C GLU A 34 -16.69 -19.11 6.19
N ARG A 35 -16.03 -18.37 7.09
CA ARG A 35 -16.64 -17.96 8.35
C ARG A 35 -16.72 -16.44 8.29
N GLU A 36 -17.92 -15.93 8.33
CA GLU A 36 -18.25 -14.53 8.61
C GLU A 36 -17.71 -14.19 10.01
N ILE A 37 -16.39 -14.01 10.11
CA ILE A 37 -15.77 -13.48 11.31
C ILE A 37 -15.99 -11.98 11.21
N ALA A 38 -16.81 -11.43 12.07
CA ALA A 38 -16.86 -9.99 12.29
C ALA A 38 -15.44 -9.56 12.66
N LEU A 39 -14.74 -8.91 11.70
CA LEU A 39 -13.38 -8.47 11.88
C LEU A 39 -13.38 -7.35 12.93
N ASP A 40 -12.81 -7.61 14.08
CA ASP A 40 -12.59 -6.57 15.10
C ASP A 40 -11.47 -5.64 14.64
N LEU A 41 -11.85 -4.52 14.02
CA LEU A 41 -10.95 -3.48 13.58
C LEU A 41 -10.65 -2.44 14.68
N THR A 42 -11.16 -2.66 15.91
CA THR A 42 -11.00 -1.72 17.04
C THR A 42 -9.78 -2.01 17.89
N GLY A 43 -9.14 -3.16 17.69
CA GLY A 43 -7.95 -3.59 18.44
C GLY A 43 -6.71 -2.75 18.15
N GLU A 44 -5.68 -2.94 19.00
CA GLU A 44 -4.35 -2.34 18.79
C GLU A 44 -3.70 -2.91 17.52
N PRO A 45 -3.27 -2.07 16.56
CA PRO A 45 -2.62 -2.55 15.37
C PRO A 45 -1.24 -3.14 15.70
N LYS A 46 -0.95 -4.33 15.17
CA LYS A 46 0.37 -4.95 15.26
C LYS A 46 1.32 -4.50 14.14
N VAL A 47 0.76 -3.96 13.07
CA VAL A 47 1.52 -3.41 11.95
C VAL A 47 1.02 -2.00 11.71
N ILE A 48 1.92 -1.03 11.81
CA ILE A 48 1.67 0.36 11.46
C ILE A 48 2.38 0.64 10.14
N ALA A 49 1.69 1.33 9.25
CA ALA A 49 2.20 1.78 7.98
C ALA A 49 1.76 3.22 7.72
N ALA A 50 2.46 3.91 6.84
CA ALA A 50 2.10 5.24 6.43
C ALA A 50 2.38 5.48 4.95
N GLY A 51 1.66 6.43 4.36
CA GLY A 51 1.84 6.81 2.98
C GLY A 51 1.13 8.11 2.64
N ALA A 52 1.12 8.45 1.37
CA ALA A 52 0.44 9.67 0.92
C ALA A 52 -0.34 9.44 -0.38
N LEU A 53 -1.48 10.11 -0.48
CA LEU A 53 -2.17 10.32 -1.75
C LEU A 53 -1.53 11.54 -2.42
N CYS A 54 -0.58 11.26 -3.31
CA CYS A 54 0.01 12.28 -4.16
C CYS A 54 -1.03 12.76 -5.17
N TRP A 55 -1.27 14.05 -5.24
CA TRP A 55 -2.30 14.64 -6.10
C TRP A 55 -1.78 15.88 -6.84
N ARG A 56 -2.45 16.21 -7.93
CA ARG A 56 -2.22 17.44 -8.70
C ARG A 56 -3.50 17.85 -9.41
N VAL A 57 -3.53 19.08 -9.90
CA VAL A 57 -4.55 19.54 -10.85
C VAL A 57 -3.92 19.68 -12.22
N ARG A 58 -4.51 19.06 -13.24
CA ARG A 58 -4.11 19.18 -14.63
C ARG A 58 -5.33 19.40 -15.50
N ALA A 59 -5.29 20.43 -16.34
CA ALA A 59 -6.42 20.83 -17.17
C ALA A 59 -7.73 20.95 -16.36
N GLU A 60 -7.65 21.59 -15.16
CA GLU A 60 -8.75 21.79 -14.22
C GLU A 60 -9.33 20.48 -13.60
N GLN A 61 -8.66 19.36 -13.79
CA GLN A 61 -9.06 18.07 -13.24
C GLN A 61 -8.11 17.61 -12.14
N LEU A 62 -8.69 17.11 -11.06
CA LEU A 62 -7.93 16.43 -10.00
C LEU A 62 -7.38 15.11 -10.55
N GLU A 63 -6.08 14.90 -10.39
CA GLU A 63 -5.43 13.63 -10.65
C GLU A 63 -4.73 13.14 -9.38
N VAL A 64 -4.76 11.84 -9.15
CA VAL A 64 -4.09 11.14 -8.06
C VAL A 64 -3.11 10.11 -8.61
N LEU A 65 -2.03 9.84 -7.86
CA LEU A 65 -0.99 8.91 -8.25
C LEU A 65 -1.20 7.54 -7.60
N LEU A 66 -1.39 6.52 -8.42
CA LEU A 66 -1.36 5.12 -8.01
C LEU A 66 -0.02 4.47 -8.32
N ILE A 67 0.34 3.47 -7.53
CA ILE A 67 1.45 2.55 -7.77
C ILE A 67 0.95 1.15 -8.08
N HIS A 68 1.67 0.43 -8.95
CA HIS A 68 1.48 -1.00 -9.16
C HIS A 68 2.58 -1.77 -8.46
N ARG A 69 2.19 -2.78 -7.66
CA ARG A 69 3.12 -3.62 -6.90
C ARG A 69 3.14 -5.04 -7.48
N PRO A 70 4.20 -5.44 -8.20
CA PRO A 70 4.24 -6.72 -8.92
C PRO A 70 4.12 -7.93 -7.99
N ARG A 71 4.67 -7.84 -6.77
CA ARG A 71 4.59 -8.91 -5.76
C ARG A 71 3.16 -9.29 -5.39
N TYR A 72 2.25 -8.31 -5.39
CA TYR A 72 0.84 -8.49 -5.02
C TYR A 72 -0.09 -8.46 -6.23
N GLY A 73 0.39 -8.00 -7.40
CA GLY A 73 -0.41 -7.80 -8.59
C GLY A 73 -1.52 -6.77 -8.38
N ASP A 74 -1.27 -5.75 -7.56
CA ASP A 74 -2.28 -4.79 -7.12
C ASP A 74 -1.92 -3.34 -7.44
N TRP A 75 -2.97 -2.49 -7.47
CA TRP A 75 -2.88 -1.04 -7.48
C TRP A 75 -3.20 -0.48 -6.10
N SER A 76 -2.37 0.43 -5.62
CA SER A 76 -2.43 0.98 -4.26
C SER A 76 -1.89 2.41 -4.23
N TRP A 77 -1.98 3.04 -3.06
CA TRP A 77 -1.26 4.28 -2.75
C TRP A 77 0.19 3.97 -2.38
N PRO A 78 1.15 4.88 -2.66
CA PRO A 78 2.51 4.79 -2.11
C PRO A 78 2.46 4.72 -0.58
N LYS A 79 3.00 3.66 0.00
CA LYS A 79 3.01 3.42 1.45
C LYS A 79 3.88 2.26 1.86
N GLY A 80 4.38 2.29 3.06
CA GLY A 80 5.08 1.16 3.64
C GLY A 80 5.06 1.14 5.16
N LYS A 81 5.79 0.21 5.74
CA LYS A 81 5.81 -0.02 7.18
C LYS A 81 6.64 1.01 7.91
N LEU A 82 6.18 1.34 9.12
CA LEU A 82 6.92 2.18 10.05
C LEU A 82 8.20 1.48 10.50
N ASP A 83 9.33 2.16 10.36
CA ASP A 83 10.62 1.71 10.84
C ASP A 83 10.82 2.04 12.33
N SER A 84 11.74 1.33 12.99
CA SER A 84 12.04 1.57 14.39
C SER A 84 12.64 2.96 14.60
N GLY A 85 12.01 3.74 15.47
CA GLY A 85 12.47 5.10 15.80
C GLY A 85 11.97 6.19 14.86
N GLU A 86 11.21 5.84 13.83
CA GLU A 86 10.60 6.74 12.89
C GLU A 86 9.22 7.19 13.39
N THR A 87 8.83 8.42 13.12
CA THR A 87 7.45 8.87 13.32
C THR A 87 6.58 8.49 12.12
N ILE A 88 5.26 8.39 12.33
CA ILE A 88 4.33 8.02 11.26
C ILE A 88 4.37 9.00 10.07
N PRO A 89 4.44 10.34 10.24
CA PRO A 89 4.63 11.27 9.13
C PRO A 89 5.97 11.11 8.39
N GLU A 90 7.08 10.84 9.11
CA GLU A 90 8.39 10.58 8.49
C GLU A 90 8.34 9.33 7.61
N CYS A 91 7.69 8.26 8.09
CA CYS A 91 7.44 7.05 7.32
C CYS A 91 6.71 7.37 5.99
N ALA A 92 5.65 8.17 6.02
CA ALA A 92 4.92 8.51 4.80
C ALA A 92 5.81 9.24 3.77
N VAL A 93 6.65 10.17 4.21
CA VAL A 93 7.59 10.91 3.33
C VAL A 93 8.66 9.97 2.77
N ARG A 94 9.26 9.12 3.61
CA ARG A 94 10.28 8.15 3.19
C ARG A 94 9.73 7.16 2.16
N GLU A 95 8.60 6.57 2.42
CA GLU A 95 8.00 5.56 1.54
C GLU A 95 7.65 6.14 0.16
N VAL A 96 7.10 7.36 0.09
CA VAL A 96 6.86 8.01 -1.19
C VAL A 96 8.17 8.28 -1.94
N MET A 97 9.23 8.69 -1.22
CA MET A 97 10.54 8.89 -1.83
C MET A 97 11.12 7.56 -2.34
N GLU A 98 11.05 6.48 -1.56
CA GLU A 98 11.59 5.17 -1.92
C GLU A 98 10.84 4.52 -3.07
N GLU A 99 9.51 4.50 -3.03
CA GLU A 99 8.67 3.81 -4.02
C GLU A 99 8.55 4.56 -5.35
N VAL A 100 8.49 5.91 -5.32
CA VAL A 100 8.20 6.71 -6.53
C VAL A 100 9.13 7.90 -6.76
N GLY A 101 10.14 8.10 -5.91
CA GLY A 101 11.17 9.13 -6.08
C GLY A 101 10.64 10.56 -6.01
N LEU A 102 9.58 10.81 -5.25
CA LEU A 102 8.99 12.14 -5.08
C LEU A 102 9.35 12.72 -3.71
N GLU A 103 9.92 13.92 -3.70
CA GLU A 103 10.00 14.76 -2.51
C GLU A 103 8.65 15.42 -2.28
N ILE A 104 8.02 15.12 -1.14
CA ILE A 104 6.70 15.63 -0.80
C ILE A 104 6.70 16.43 0.51
N ARG A 105 5.70 17.29 0.62
CA ARG A 105 5.26 17.87 1.90
C ARG A 105 3.88 17.31 2.21
N LEU A 106 3.70 16.84 3.43
CA LEU A 106 2.40 16.36 3.88
C LEU A 106 1.47 17.55 4.10
N GLY A 107 0.30 17.48 3.47
CA GLY A 107 -0.82 18.39 3.70
C GLY A 107 -1.75 17.86 4.79
N ILE A 108 -3.07 17.91 4.55
CA ILE A 108 -4.07 17.43 5.51
C ILE A 108 -3.96 15.93 5.72
N ALA A 109 -4.22 15.49 6.96
CA ALA A 109 -4.37 14.07 7.28
C ALA A 109 -5.68 13.55 6.67
N LEU A 110 -5.62 12.35 6.09
CA LEU A 110 -6.75 11.64 5.51
C LEU A 110 -7.17 10.49 6.45
N PRO A 111 -8.36 9.91 6.26
CA PRO A 111 -8.80 8.79 7.06
C PRO A 111 -7.81 7.62 7.04
N GLU A 112 -7.54 7.09 8.22
CA GLU A 112 -6.79 5.86 8.43
C GLU A 112 -7.58 4.66 7.88
N THR A 113 -6.88 3.70 7.29
CA THR A 113 -7.48 2.42 6.92
C THR A 113 -6.98 1.31 7.82
N ARG A 114 -7.86 0.38 8.17
CA ARG A 114 -7.53 -0.78 9.01
C ARG A 114 -8.02 -2.05 8.36
N TYR A 115 -7.17 -3.06 8.35
CA TYR A 115 -7.51 -4.37 7.81
C TYR A 115 -6.65 -5.48 8.44
N PRO A 116 -7.17 -6.71 8.50
CA PRO A 116 -6.41 -7.84 8.99
C PRO A 116 -5.34 -8.27 7.99
N VAL A 117 -4.20 -8.66 8.52
CA VAL A 117 -3.10 -9.33 7.80
C VAL A 117 -2.69 -10.56 8.61
N ALA A 118 -1.88 -11.46 8.04
CA ALA A 118 -1.48 -12.69 8.72
C ALA A 118 -0.81 -12.45 10.09
N SER A 119 -0.12 -11.32 10.25
CA SER A 119 0.55 -10.91 11.50
C SER A 119 -0.38 -10.22 12.51
N GLY A 120 -1.65 -9.95 12.17
CA GLY A 120 -2.63 -9.29 13.03
C GLY A 120 -3.35 -8.14 12.34
N LEU A 121 -3.73 -7.11 13.08
CA LEU A 121 -4.37 -5.92 12.53
C LEU A 121 -3.29 -4.98 11.97
N LYS A 122 -3.47 -4.51 10.72
CA LYS A 122 -2.66 -3.46 10.10
C LYS A 122 -3.45 -2.16 10.06
N SER A 123 -2.77 -1.08 10.43
CA SER A 123 -3.24 0.30 10.32
C SER A 123 -2.37 1.04 9.32
N VAL A 124 -2.99 1.79 8.42
CA VAL A 124 -2.29 2.63 7.44
C VAL A 124 -2.78 4.07 7.56
N HIS A 125 -1.85 4.97 7.85
CA HIS A 125 -2.09 6.40 7.98
C HIS A 125 -1.77 7.12 6.67
N TYR A 126 -2.63 8.02 6.23
CA TYR A 126 -2.49 8.72 4.97
C TYR A 126 -2.55 10.23 5.11
N TRP A 127 -1.87 10.92 4.22
CA TRP A 127 -1.92 12.37 4.03
C TRP A 127 -2.12 12.71 2.56
N ALA A 128 -2.73 13.85 2.31
CA ALA A 128 -2.69 14.46 0.99
C ALA A 128 -1.29 15.06 0.76
N ALA A 129 -0.74 14.92 -0.46
CA ALA A 129 0.53 15.52 -0.81
C ALA A 129 0.46 16.11 -2.23
N HIS A 130 0.57 17.44 -2.35
CA HIS A 130 0.54 18.12 -3.63
C HIS A 130 1.85 17.89 -4.42
N VAL A 131 1.72 17.56 -5.70
CA VAL A 131 2.84 17.34 -6.62
C VAL A 131 2.65 18.17 -7.87
N SER A 132 3.34 19.32 -7.99
CA SER A 132 3.13 20.25 -9.11
C SER A 132 3.79 19.80 -10.41
N THR A 133 5.09 19.54 -10.41
CA THR A 133 5.88 19.32 -11.63
C THR A 133 6.77 18.08 -11.62
N ALA A 134 7.03 17.50 -10.45
CA ALA A 134 7.89 16.34 -10.33
C ALA A 134 7.30 15.12 -11.05
N LYS A 135 8.18 14.33 -11.67
CA LYS A 135 7.79 13.10 -12.37
C LYS A 135 8.06 11.90 -11.48
N PRO A 136 7.05 11.10 -11.14
CA PRO A 136 7.27 9.89 -10.38
C PRO A 136 8.10 8.88 -11.17
N ARG A 137 8.94 8.15 -10.45
CA ARG A 137 9.79 7.08 -11.00
C ARG A 137 9.68 5.88 -10.08
N PRO A 138 9.07 4.77 -10.55
CA PRO A 138 9.01 3.55 -9.77
C PRO A 138 10.43 3.05 -9.45
N ASP A 139 10.62 2.48 -8.28
CA ASP A 139 11.91 1.95 -7.83
C ASP A 139 12.35 0.69 -8.60
N GLY A 140 11.42 0.06 -9.32
CA GLY A 140 11.63 -1.15 -10.13
C GLY A 140 11.80 -2.43 -9.32
N LYS A 141 11.57 -2.38 -8.00
CA LYS A 141 11.65 -3.53 -7.10
C LYS A 141 10.31 -3.81 -6.42
N GLU A 142 9.86 -2.87 -5.58
CA GLU A 142 8.57 -2.96 -4.90
C GLU A 142 7.45 -2.39 -5.77
N VAL A 143 7.77 -1.39 -6.58
CA VAL A 143 6.87 -0.72 -7.52
C VAL A 143 7.44 -0.81 -8.94
N ASP A 144 6.69 -1.38 -9.86
CA ASP A 144 7.08 -1.49 -11.27
C ASP A 144 6.29 -0.54 -12.18
N GLY A 145 5.21 0.06 -11.68
CA GLY A 145 4.37 0.97 -12.44
C GLY A 145 3.79 2.09 -11.59
N VAL A 146 3.64 3.26 -12.22
CA VAL A 146 2.95 4.42 -11.64
C VAL A 146 1.93 4.97 -12.63
N ARG A 147 0.81 5.49 -12.13
CA ARG A 147 -0.25 6.03 -12.97
C ARG A 147 -0.93 7.23 -12.31
N TRP A 148 -0.92 8.35 -13.02
CA TRP A 148 -1.81 9.47 -12.74
C TRP A 148 -3.19 9.17 -13.34
N CYS A 149 -4.24 9.32 -12.58
CA CYS A 149 -5.62 9.05 -13.01
C CYS A 149 -6.61 9.93 -12.24
N SER A 150 -7.82 10.04 -12.77
CA SER A 150 -8.91 10.71 -12.06
C SER A 150 -9.30 9.93 -10.80
N PRO A 151 -10.00 10.55 -9.83
CA PRO A 151 -10.53 9.83 -8.66
C PRO A 151 -11.41 8.63 -9.03
N GLU A 152 -12.24 8.74 -10.09
CA GLU A 152 -13.11 7.66 -10.56
C GLU A 152 -12.32 6.49 -11.14
N GLU A 153 -11.29 6.79 -11.95
CA GLU A 153 -10.36 5.76 -12.46
C GLU A 153 -9.60 5.10 -11.32
N ALA A 154 -9.10 5.88 -10.36
CA ALA A 154 -8.41 5.37 -9.18
C ALA A 154 -9.31 4.42 -8.37
N ALA A 155 -10.56 4.82 -8.10
CA ALA A 155 -11.53 3.97 -7.39
C ALA A 155 -11.79 2.64 -8.10
N SER A 156 -11.70 2.62 -9.44
CA SER A 156 -11.89 1.41 -10.25
C SER A 156 -10.65 0.50 -10.25
N LEU A 157 -9.45 1.08 -10.15
CA LEU A 157 -8.17 0.36 -10.18
C LEU A 157 -7.75 -0.15 -8.80
N LEU A 158 -8.07 0.59 -7.73
CA LEU A 158 -7.69 0.22 -6.36
C LEU A 158 -8.18 -1.19 -6.04
N THR A 159 -7.23 -2.06 -5.74
CA THR A 159 -7.49 -3.47 -5.50
C THR A 159 -8.09 -3.69 -4.11
N ASN A 160 -7.62 -2.94 -3.10
CA ASN A 160 -8.18 -3.03 -1.75
C ASN A 160 -9.33 -2.02 -1.59
N PRO A 161 -10.57 -2.47 -1.29
CA PRO A 161 -11.72 -1.57 -1.11
C PRO A 161 -11.52 -0.50 -0.03
N THR A 162 -10.75 -0.78 1.04
CA THR A 162 -10.50 0.19 2.11
C THR A 162 -9.67 1.39 1.64
N ASP A 163 -8.89 1.25 0.57
CA ASP A 163 -8.08 2.33 0.00
C ASP A 163 -8.93 3.41 -0.69
N ARG A 164 -10.23 3.18 -0.89
CA ARG A 164 -11.17 4.19 -1.40
C ARG A 164 -11.53 5.25 -0.36
N LEU A 165 -11.49 4.90 0.92
CA LEU A 165 -11.85 5.83 2.00
C LEU A 165 -10.99 7.12 2.02
N PRO A 166 -9.65 7.06 2.00
CA PRO A 166 -8.83 8.26 1.90
C PRO A 166 -8.99 8.98 0.55
N LEU A 167 -9.31 8.29 -0.55
CA LEU A 167 -9.59 8.91 -1.84
C LEU A 167 -10.85 9.78 -1.80
N GLU A 168 -11.93 9.26 -1.24
CA GLU A 168 -13.20 9.99 -1.08
C GLU A 168 -13.00 11.25 -0.25
N ALA A 169 -12.25 11.15 0.85
CA ALA A 169 -11.92 12.29 1.70
C ALA A 169 -11.07 13.33 0.96
N LEU A 170 -10.11 12.90 0.15
CA LEU A 170 -9.29 13.80 -0.68
C LEU A 170 -10.16 14.54 -1.71
N ALA A 171 -11.08 13.84 -2.39
CA ALA A 171 -11.96 14.44 -3.39
C ALA A 171 -12.87 15.50 -2.74
N VAL A 172 -13.47 15.21 -1.59
CA VAL A 172 -14.28 16.16 -0.82
C VAL A 172 -13.48 17.38 -0.41
N ALA A 173 -12.25 17.20 0.10
CA ALA A 173 -11.39 18.32 0.48
C ALA A 173 -10.99 19.19 -0.72
N HIS A 174 -10.77 18.57 -1.89
CA HIS A 174 -10.49 19.29 -3.13
C HIS A 174 -11.68 20.16 -3.56
N GLU A 175 -12.90 19.62 -3.56
CA GLU A 175 -14.12 20.36 -3.89
C GLU A 175 -14.39 21.51 -2.91
N ALA A 176 -14.05 21.32 -1.64
CA ALA A 176 -14.18 22.35 -0.61
C ALA A 176 -13.10 23.46 -0.69
N GLY A 177 -12.01 23.21 -1.45
CA GLY A 177 -10.86 24.11 -1.52
C GLY A 177 -9.94 24.04 -0.29
N ASP A 178 -9.98 22.94 0.45
CA ASP A 178 -9.21 22.73 1.70
C ASP A 178 -7.83 22.11 1.45
N LEU A 179 -7.48 21.83 0.20
CA LEU A 179 -6.16 21.29 -0.15
C LEU A 179 -5.15 22.40 -0.42
N ASP A 180 -4.08 22.42 0.38
CA ASP A 180 -2.94 23.32 0.19
C ASP A 180 -2.11 22.90 -1.05
N THR A 181 -1.77 23.87 -1.92
CA THR A 181 -0.96 23.69 -3.14
C THR A 181 0.50 24.13 -2.96
#